data_0c4e587c6b9e45c89a9fccf6fe32452d
#
_entry.id   0c4e587c6b9e45c89a9fccf6fe32452d
#
_cell.length_a   1.000
_cell.length_b   1.000
_cell.length_c   1.000
_cell.angle_alpha   90.00
_cell.angle_beta   90.00
_cell.angle_gamma   90.00
#
_symmetry.space_group_name_H-M   'P 1'
#
loop_
_entity.id
_entity.type
_entity.pdbx_description
1 polymer ?
#
loop_
_entity_poly.entity_id
_entity_poly.type
_entity_poly.pdbx_seq_one_letter_code
_entity_poly.pdbx_strand_id
1 'polypeptide(L)'
;PTKGEILIDGQQLTRQRPDLKRKISVITQEYSMRQDMNMDEIMEYQGRLYFMPRKQIKERTEELLEFCDLLKFRKRTVRKLSGGMKRKLMVCRALLTDPEILLLDEPTAGMDALSRRQMWNLLRKLNEKNLTILLTTHYMEEAQSLCNRVALMDYGKLEEVSTPQALIESLGAYAVDEMTADGTQNHYFHTRQEAIRYLEELTGQASL
;
A
#
# COMPACT_ATOMS: atom_id res chain seq x y z
N PRO A 1 1.29 -20.45 -2.85
CA PRO A 1 0.54 -20.36 -4.09
C PRO A 1 -0.07 -21.71 -4.45
N THR A 2 -1.18 -21.70 -5.18
CA THR A 2 -1.82 -22.92 -5.67
C THR A 2 -0.98 -23.57 -6.78
N LYS A 3 -0.29 -22.74 -7.56
CA LYS A 3 0.70 -23.13 -8.59
C LYS A 3 1.82 -22.07 -8.62
N GLY A 4 2.97 -22.46 -9.19
CA GLY A 4 4.14 -21.59 -9.29
C GLY A 4 4.96 -21.55 -8.00
N GLU A 5 5.93 -20.67 -7.96
CA GLU A 5 6.87 -20.50 -6.84
C GLU A 5 7.04 -19.01 -6.48
N ILE A 6 7.45 -18.76 -5.25
CA ILE A 6 7.85 -17.44 -4.78
C ILE A 6 9.34 -17.50 -4.47
N LEU A 7 10.10 -16.60 -5.07
CA LEU A 7 11.53 -16.48 -4.86
C LEU A 7 11.85 -15.20 -4.07
N ILE A 8 12.75 -15.32 -3.09
CA ILE A 8 13.33 -14.20 -2.36
C ILE A 8 14.84 -14.33 -2.49
N ASP A 9 15.48 -13.32 -3.06
CA ASP A 9 16.92 -13.36 -3.38
C ASP A 9 17.32 -14.63 -4.16
N GLY A 10 16.46 -15.04 -5.13
CA GLY A 10 16.66 -16.26 -5.93
C GLY A 10 16.43 -17.58 -5.18
N GLN A 11 16.01 -17.54 -3.92
CA GLN A 11 15.75 -18.72 -3.09
C GLN A 11 14.25 -18.95 -2.92
N GLN A 12 13.83 -20.21 -3.10
CA GLN A 12 12.41 -20.56 -3.02
C GLN A 12 11.87 -20.43 -1.59
N LEU A 13 10.79 -19.67 -1.43
CA LEU A 13 10.07 -19.53 -0.17
C LEU A 13 9.22 -20.77 0.08
N THR A 14 9.61 -21.59 1.06
CA THR A 14 8.89 -22.79 1.47
C THR A 14 8.49 -22.72 2.94
N ARG A 15 7.67 -23.69 3.40
CA ARG A 15 7.30 -23.79 4.83
C ARG A 15 8.51 -24.02 5.73
N GLN A 16 9.54 -24.69 5.23
CA GLN A 16 10.78 -25.06 5.95
C GLN A 16 11.84 -23.96 5.98
N ARG A 17 11.56 -22.77 5.41
CA ARG A 17 12.49 -21.65 5.34
C ARG A 17 12.06 -20.48 6.27
N PRO A 18 12.21 -20.65 7.60
CA PRO A 18 11.88 -19.58 8.56
C PRO A 18 12.79 -18.35 8.43
N ASP A 19 14.02 -18.54 7.93
CA ASP A 19 14.97 -17.49 7.59
C ASP A 19 14.41 -16.51 6.55
N LEU A 20 13.88 -17.04 5.43
CA LEU A 20 13.26 -16.20 4.39
C LEU A 20 11.96 -15.56 4.86
N LYS A 21 11.17 -16.26 5.68
CA LYS A 21 9.94 -15.71 6.25
C LYS A 21 10.18 -14.52 7.17
N ARG A 22 11.30 -14.50 7.89
CA ARG A 22 11.66 -13.36 8.75
C ARG A 22 12.00 -12.10 7.98
N LYS A 23 12.41 -12.24 6.70
CA LYS A 23 12.65 -11.09 5.81
C LYS A 23 11.38 -10.37 5.40
N ILE A 24 10.20 -10.97 5.58
CA ILE A 24 8.92 -10.46 5.11
C ILE A 24 8.02 -10.13 6.29
N SER A 25 7.42 -8.96 6.27
CA SER A 25 6.28 -8.63 7.12
C SER A 25 5.05 -8.28 6.28
N VAL A 26 3.88 -8.64 6.80
CA VAL A 26 2.60 -8.44 6.10
C VAL A 26 1.68 -7.60 6.98
N ILE A 27 1.07 -6.59 6.38
CA ILE A 27 0.01 -5.78 6.99
C ILE A 27 -1.25 -5.98 6.16
N THR A 28 -2.22 -6.67 6.74
CA THR A 28 -3.52 -6.93 6.12
C THR A 28 -4.45 -5.71 6.23
N GLN A 29 -5.51 -5.66 5.44
CA GLN A 29 -6.50 -4.60 5.48
C GLN A 29 -7.17 -4.49 6.86
N GLU A 30 -7.49 -5.62 7.49
CA GLU A 30 -8.13 -5.63 8.81
C GLU A 30 -7.17 -5.43 9.97
N TYR A 31 -7.67 -4.80 11.05
CA TYR A 31 -6.92 -4.58 12.28
C TYR A 31 -6.86 -5.83 13.14
N SER A 32 -5.84 -6.67 12.97
CA SER A 32 -5.61 -7.89 13.76
C SER A 32 -4.87 -7.60 15.08
N MET A 33 -5.40 -6.68 15.91
CA MET A 33 -4.79 -6.32 17.21
C MET A 33 -5.79 -6.42 18.34
N ARG A 34 -5.31 -6.86 19.51
CA ARG A 34 -6.11 -6.89 20.74
C ARG A 34 -6.46 -5.47 21.17
N GLN A 35 -7.77 -5.22 21.35
CA GLN A 35 -8.30 -3.88 21.61
C GLN A 35 -8.07 -3.41 23.06
N ASP A 36 -7.84 -4.34 23.97
CA ASP A 36 -7.62 -4.13 25.43
C ASP A 36 -6.16 -3.85 25.78
N MET A 37 -5.22 -4.15 24.88
CA MET A 37 -3.79 -3.89 25.05
C MET A 37 -3.40 -2.46 24.71
N ASN A 38 -2.38 -1.92 25.37
CA ASN A 38 -1.71 -0.69 24.95
C ASN A 38 -0.59 -0.98 23.92
N MET A 39 0.04 0.09 23.40
CA MET A 39 1.03 -0.07 22.32
C MET A 39 2.27 -0.85 22.78
N ASP A 40 2.76 -0.60 24.00
CA ASP A 40 3.91 -1.35 24.56
C ASP A 40 3.61 -2.85 24.65
N GLU A 41 2.41 -3.21 25.12
CA GLU A 41 1.98 -4.60 25.25
C GLU A 41 1.83 -5.29 23.90
N ILE A 42 1.30 -4.58 22.88
CA ILE A 42 1.22 -5.09 21.50
C ILE A 42 2.62 -5.37 20.96
N MET A 43 3.56 -4.46 21.13
CA MET A 43 4.93 -4.59 20.66
C MET A 43 5.68 -5.69 21.42
N GLU A 44 5.51 -5.77 22.75
CA GLU A 44 6.11 -6.84 23.55
C GLU A 44 5.55 -8.21 23.16
N TYR A 45 4.25 -8.33 22.94
CA TYR A 45 3.62 -9.56 22.48
C TYR A 45 4.20 -10.00 21.13
N GLN A 46 4.29 -9.08 20.15
CA GLN A 46 4.87 -9.36 18.85
C GLN A 46 6.34 -9.80 18.95
N GLY A 47 7.16 -9.07 19.67
CA GLY A 47 8.58 -9.41 19.82
C GLY A 47 8.81 -10.77 20.48
N ARG A 48 7.97 -11.13 21.45
CA ARG A 48 8.04 -12.46 22.09
C ARG A 48 7.69 -13.61 21.11
N LEU A 49 6.73 -13.39 20.22
CA LEU A 49 6.39 -14.38 19.18
C LEU A 49 7.57 -14.67 18.26
N TYR A 50 8.46 -13.70 18.07
CA TYR A 50 9.68 -13.84 17.27
C TYR A 50 10.93 -14.14 18.10
N PHE A 51 10.75 -14.49 19.40
CA PHE A 51 11.83 -14.83 20.34
C PHE A 51 12.86 -13.72 20.54
N MET A 52 12.45 -12.46 20.39
CA MET A 52 13.33 -11.32 20.60
C MET A 52 13.66 -11.13 22.10
N PRO A 53 14.89 -10.74 22.46
CA PRO A 53 15.26 -10.36 23.82
C PRO A 53 14.45 -9.15 24.28
N ARG A 54 14.00 -9.15 25.55
CA ARG A 54 13.19 -8.04 26.12
C ARG A 54 13.83 -6.66 25.96
N LYS A 55 15.15 -6.58 26.12
CA LYS A 55 15.89 -5.31 25.96
C LYS A 55 15.73 -4.79 24.54
N GLN A 56 15.95 -5.64 23.54
CA GLN A 56 15.81 -5.29 22.12
C GLN A 56 14.38 -4.88 21.78
N ILE A 57 13.36 -5.61 22.29
CA ILE A 57 11.94 -5.24 22.07
C ILE A 57 11.69 -3.83 22.58
N LYS A 58 12.15 -3.50 23.80
CA LYS A 58 11.93 -2.19 24.40
C LYS A 58 12.59 -1.06 23.59
N GLU A 59 13.84 -1.22 23.20
CA GLU A 59 14.62 -0.26 22.42
C GLU A 59 13.98 -0.03 21.04
N ARG A 60 13.68 -1.11 20.32
CA ARG A 60 13.01 -1.02 19.00
C ARG A 60 11.59 -0.45 19.10
N THR A 61 10.84 -0.77 20.16
CA THR A 61 9.50 -0.21 20.38
C THR A 61 9.57 1.30 20.52
N GLU A 62 10.48 1.81 21.31
CA GLU A 62 10.64 3.26 21.53
C GLU A 62 11.01 3.97 20.22
N GLU A 63 12.02 3.46 19.49
CA GLU A 63 12.43 3.96 18.18
C GLU A 63 11.27 3.99 17.17
N LEU A 64 10.54 2.89 17.03
CA LEU A 64 9.46 2.78 16.05
C LEU A 64 8.24 3.62 16.40
N LEU A 65 7.86 3.70 17.69
CA LEU A 65 6.77 4.57 18.12
C LEU A 65 7.12 6.05 17.95
N GLU A 66 8.37 6.44 18.15
CA GLU A 66 8.85 7.79 17.88
C GLU A 66 8.83 8.08 16.39
N PHE A 67 9.38 7.20 15.56
CA PHE A 67 9.39 7.31 14.10
C PHE A 67 7.99 7.47 13.49
N CYS A 68 6.97 6.82 14.09
CA CYS A 68 5.57 6.89 13.65
C CYS A 68 4.75 8.01 14.34
N ASP A 69 5.34 8.87 15.15
CA ASP A 69 4.67 9.92 15.96
C ASP A 69 3.64 9.34 16.95
N LEU A 70 3.87 8.15 17.47
CA LEU A 70 2.98 7.47 18.40
C LEU A 70 3.48 7.48 19.86
N LEU A 71 4.75 7.83 20.12
CA LEU A 71 5.40 7.67 21.41
C LEU A 71 4.61 8.29 22.58
N LYS A 72 4.06 9.49 22.38
CA LYS A 72 3.22 10.19 23.40
C LYS A 72 1.91 9.48 23.73
N PHE A 73 1.50 8.54 22.91
CA PHE A 73 0.25 7.78 23.08
C PHE A 73 0.49 6.34 23.53
N ARG A 74 1.76 5.93 23.77
CA ARG A 74 2.18 4.53 24.00
C ARG A 74 1.37 3.79 25.08
N LYS A 75 0.86 4.49 26.09
CA LYS A 75 0.04 3.92 27.16
C LYS A 75 -1.46 3.86 26.86
N ARG A 76 -1.90 4.39 25.73
CA ARG A 76 -3.31 4.27 25.32
C ARG A 76 -3.60 2.87 24.81
N THR A 77 -4.76 2.33 25.20
CA THR A 77 -5.25 1.05 24.65
C THR A 77 -5.65 1.21 23.18
N VAL A 78 -5.51 0.14 22.42
CA VAL A 78 -5.83 0.12 20.96
C VAL A 78 -7.26 0.59 20.70
N ARG A 79 -8.22 0.28 21.57
CA ARG A 79 -9.61 0.74 21.48
C ARG A 79 -9.73 2.27 21.40
N LYS A 80 -8.85 3.01 22.09
CA LYS A 80 -8.86 4.49 22.19
C LYS A 80 -8.05 5.17 21.09
N LEU A 81 -7.52 4.44 20.12
CA LEU A 81 -6.75 4.97 18.99
C LEU A 81 -7.65 5.29 17.82
N SER A 82 -7.33 6.37 17.08
CA SER A 82 -7.95 6.63 15.77
C SER A 82 -7.57 5.55 14.75
N GLY A 83 -8.30 5.44 13.63
CA GLY A 83 -7.99 4.51 12.54
C GLY A 83 -6.56 4.69 12.03
N GLY A 84 -6.14 5.93 11.76
CA GLY A 84 -4.77 6.24 11.33
C GLY A 84 -3.71 5.85 12.36
N MET A 85 -3.95 6.06 13.67
CA MET A 85 -3.03 5.63 14.72
C MET A 85 -2.94 4.10 14.82
N LYS A 86 -4.06 3.39 14.66
CA LYS A 86 -4.07 1.91 14.60
C LYS A 86 -3.24 1.41 13.43
N ARG A 87 -3.38 2.03 12.25
CA ARG A 87 -2.61 1.66 11.05
C ARG A 87 -1.11 1.91 11.23
N LYS A 88 -0.73 3.08 11.77
CA LYS A 88 0.66 3.36 12.13
C LYS A 88 1.23 2.34 13.14
N LEU A 89 0.45 1.93 14.14
CA LEU A 89 0.86 0.89 15.08
C LEU A 89 1.05 -0.48 14.42
N MET A 90 0.23 -0.84 13.42
CA MET A 90 0.45 -2.05 12.61
C MET A 90 1.78 -1.98 11.86
N VAL A 91 2.14 -0.81 11.32
CA VAL A 91 3.46 -0.60 10.70
C VAL A 91 4.58 -0.78 11.74
N CYS A 92 4.49 -0.15 12.93
CA CYS A 92 5.47 -0.35 14.00
C CYS A 92 5.64 -1.84 14.35
N ARG A 93 4.52 -2.55 14.49
CA ARG A 93 4.51 -3.99 14.80
C ARG A 93 5.19 -4.81 13.70
N ALA A 94 4.93 -4.50 12.43
CA ALA A 94 5.52 -5.18 11.29
C ALA A 94 7.03 -4.94 11.16
N LEU A 95 7.48 -3.73 11.53
CA LEU A 95 8.89 -3.32 11.48
C LEU A 95 9.71 -3.79 12.69
N LEU A 96 9.08 -4.33 13.73
CA LEU A 96 9.76 -4.71 14.98
C LEU A 96 10.87 -5.74 14.74
N THR A 97 10.64 -6.65 13.79
CA THR A 97 11.57 -7.75 13.44
C THR A 97 12.57 -7.38 12.35
N ASP A 98 12.63 -6.10 11.97
CA ASP A 98 13.54 -5.56 10.96
C ASP A 98 13.45 -6.30 9.61
N PRO A 99 12.27 -6.34 8.98
CA PRO A 99 12.08 -7.04 7.71
C PRO A 99 12.77 -6.30 6.55
N GLU A 100 13.14 -7.03 5.51
CA GLU A 100 13.65 -6.49 4.25
C GLU A 100 12.52 -6.15 3.27
N ILE A 101 11.36 -6.80 3.43
CA ILE A 101 10.18 -6.68 2.56
C ILE A 101 8.92 -6.43 3.41
N LEU A 102 8.16 -5.41 3.07
CA LEU A 102 6.87 -5.09 3.67
C LEU A 102 5.76 -5.24 2.64
N LEU A 103 4.84 -6.16 2.89
CA LEU A 103 3.63 -6.34 2.09
C LEU A 103 2.48 -5.59 2.74
N LEU A 104 1.79 -4.74 2.00
CA LEU A 104 0.70 -3.90 2.48
C LEU A 104 -0.55 -4.16 1.64
N ASP A 105 -1.62 -4.59 2.29
CA ASP A 105 -2.90 -4.75 1.63
C ASP A 105 -3.77 -3.53 1.93
N GLU A 106 -4.03 -2.73 0.89
CA GLU A 106 -4.79 -1.48 0.94
C GLU A 106 -4.43 -0.58 2.15
N PRO A 107 -3.19 -0.09 2.25
CA PRO A 107 -2.67 0.54 3.46
C PRO A 107 -3.43 1.79 3.91
N THR A 108 -4.14 2.47 3.02
CA THR A 108 -4.86 3.73 3.32
C THR A 108 -6.37 3.63 3.15
N ALA A 109 -6.92 2.44 2.92
CA ALA A 109 -8.36 2.24 2.80
C ALA A 109 -9.11 2.76 4.03
N GLY A 110 -10.19 3.53 3.79
CA GLY A 110 -11.01 4.10 4.85
C GLY A 110 -10.37 5.24 5.66
N MET A 111 -9.21 5.76 5.25
CA MET A 111 -8.58 6.92 5.88
C MET A 111 -9.10 8.25 5.32
N ASP A 112 -9.19 9.25 6.18
CA ASP A 112 -9.33 10.64 5.75
C ASP A 112 -8.08 11.14 4.99
N ALA A 113 -8.21 12.23 4.23
CA ALA A 113 -7.15 12.74 3.37
C ALA A 113 -5.86 13.10 4.14
N LEU A 114 -5.98 13.63 5.37
CA LEU A 114 -4.83 14.00 6.18
C LEU A 114 -4.09 12.76 6.68
N SER A 115 -4.81 11.79 7.22
CA SER A 115 -4.25 10.51 7.68
C SER A 115 -3.60 9.73 6.54
N ARG A 116 -4.20 9.75 5.33
CA ARG A 116 -3.64 9.14 4.12
C ARG A 116 -2.29 9.76 3.75
N ARG A 117 -2.21 11.09 3.68
CA ARG A 117 -0.95 11.79 3.39
C ARG A 117 0.14 11.50 4.43
N GLN A 118 -0.23 11.41 5.71
CA GLN A 118 0.72 11.04 6.76
C GLN A 118 1.24 9.60 6.57
N MET A 119 0.38 8.66 6.17
CA MET A 119 0.78 7.28 5.87
C MET A 119 1.70 7.24 4.65
N TRP A 120 1.39 7.96 3.58
CA TRP A 120 2.27 8.05 2.39
C TRP A 120 3.67 8.57 2.74
N ASN A 121 3.73 9.63 3.55
CA ASN A 121 5.02 10.16 4.01
C ASN A 121 5.80 9.14 4.86
N LEU A 122 5.10 8.37 5.69
CA LEU A 122 5.71 7.29 6.47
C LEU A 122 6.29 6.20 5.56
N LEU A 123 5.52 5.74 4.57
CA LEU A 123 5.96 4.71 3.62
C LEU A 123 7.15 5.18 2.76
N ARG A 124 7.16 6.45 2.29
CA ARG A 124 8.32 7.02 1.59
C ARG A 124 9.58 6.98 2.45
N LYS A 125 9.50 7.46 3.71
CA LYS A 125 10.64 7.43 4.65
C LYS A 125 11.16 6.02 4.90
N LEU A 126 10.29 5.00 4.90
CA LEU A 126 10.68 3.60 5.02
C LEU A 126 11.40 3.11 3.76
N ASN A 127 10.89 3.46 2.58
CA ASN A 127 11.53 3.09 1.32
C ASN A 127 12.91 3.77 1.15
N GLU A 128 13.06 5.03 1.57
CA GLU A 128 14.35 5.75 1.62
C GLU A 128 15.39 5.04 2.52
N LYS A 129 14.94 4.24 3.49
CA LYS A 129 15.79 3.38 4.32
C LYS A 129 16.03 1.99 3.72
N ASN A 130 15.82 1.81 2.41
CA ASN A 130 16.00 0.57 1.65
C ASN A 130 15.01 -0.55 2.01
N LEU A 131 13.88 -0.26 2.66
CA LEU A 131 12.81 -1.25 2.82
C LEU A 131 12.09 -1.45 1.48
N THR A 132 12.05 -2.67 0.98
CA THR A 132 11.25 -3.01 -0.19
C THR A 132 9.77 -3.05 0.20
N ILE A 133 8.93 -2.27 -0.50
CA ILE A 133 7.50 -2.20 -0.21
C ILE A 133 6.73 -2.68 -1.43
N LEU A 134 5.86 -3.68 -1.22
CA LEU A 134 4.84 -4.10 -2.17
C LEU A 134 3.48 -3.81 -1.57
N LEU A 135 2.69 -2.99 -2.23
CA LEU A 135 1.35 -2.64 -1.77
C LEU A 135 0.29 -2.97 -2.83
N THR A 136 -0.91 -3.32 -2.37
CA THR A 136 -2.11 -3.34 -3.20
C THR A 136 -2.92 -2.07 -2.93
N THR A 137 -3.51 -1.50 -3.97
CA THR A 137 -4.40 -0.34 -3.85
C THR A 137 -5.33 -0.25 -5.05
N HIS A 138 -6.51 0.30 -4.83
CA HIS A 138 -7.43 0.73 -5.88
C HIS A 138 -7.41 2.26 -6.07
N TYR A 139 -6.57 2.98 -5.29
CA TYR A 139 -6.40 4.43 -5.43
C TYR A 139 -5.24 4.74 -6.37
N MET A 140 -5.54 5.24 -7.58
CA MET A 140 -4.51 5.58 -8.57
C MET A 140 -3.54 6.66 -8.08
N GLU A 141 -4.03 7.65 -7.30
CA GLU A 141 -3.17 8.66 -6.65
C GLU A 141 -2.11 8.04 -5.72
N GLU A 142 -2.47 6.98 -5.00
CA GLU A 142 -1.53 6.27 -4.11
C GLU A 142 -0.44 5.59 -4.93
N ALA A 143 -0.83 4.85 -5.99
CA ALA A 143 0.12 4.20 -6.88
C ALA A 143 1.06 5.22 -7.54
N GLN A 144 0.51 6.33 -8.06
CA GLN A 144 1.29 7.41 -8.68
C GLN A 144 2.25 8.09 -7.70
N SER A 145 1.81 8.27 -6.42
CA SER A 145 2.59 9.00 -5.42
C SER A 145 3.68 8.17 -4.76
N LEU A 146 3.51 6.86 -4.64
CA LEU A 146 4.37 5.99 -3.83
C LEU A 146 5.19 4.99 -4.64
N CYS A 147 4.66 4.53 -5.80
CA CYS A 147 5.23 3.37 -6.47
C CYS A 147 6.24 3.79 -7.54
N ASN A 148 7.38 3.10 -7.58
CA ASN A 148 8.33 3.19 -8.69
C ASN A 148 7.85 2.39 -9.91
N ARG A 149 7.10 1.29 -9.65
CA ARG A 149 6.51 0.41 -10.65
C ARG A 149 5.10 0.03 -10.20
N VAL A 150 4.19 -0.07 -11.15
CA VAL A 150 2.81 -0.48 -10.97
C VAL A 150 2.53 -1.69 -11.83
N ALA A 151 1.88 -2.69 -11.24
CA ALA A 151 1.36 -3.87 -11.92
C ALA A 151 -0.16 -3.74 -12.00
N LEU A 152 -0.69 -3.60 -13.20
CA LEU A 152 -2.13 -3.59 -13.45
C LEU A 152 -2.66 -5.02 -13.49
N MET A 153 -3.67 -5.30 -12.67
CA MET A 153 -4.33 -6.59 -12.63
C MET A 153 -5.81 -6.44 -12.97
N ASP A 154 -6.28 -7.27 -13.89
CA ASP A 154 -7.69 -7.37 -14.25
C ASP A 154 -8.12 -8.85 -14.24
N TYR A 155 -9.24 -9.16 -13.61
CA TYR A 155 -9.76 -10.54 -13.44
C TYR A 155 -8.69 -11.59 -13.08
N GLY A 156 -7.74 -11.21 -12.21
CA GLY A 156 -6.66 -12.10 -11.73
C GLY A 156 -5.52 -12.32 -12.74
N LYS A 157 -5.50 -11.60 -13.85
CA LYS A 157 -4.41 -11.57 -14.82
C LYS A 157 -3.58 -10.34 -14.63
N LEU A 158 -2.28 -10.47 -14.85
CA LEU A 158 -1.36 -9.36 -14.93
C LEU A 158 -1.37 -8.83 -16.37
N GLU A 159 -1.93 -7.64 -16.55
CA GLU A 159 -2.06 -7.02 -17.89
C GLU A 159 -0.78 -6.25 -18.25
N GLU A 160 -0.27 -5.42 -17.35
CA GLU A 160 0.91 -4.61 -17.63
C GLU A 160 1.70 -4.34 -16.34
N VAL A 161 3.04 -4.18 -16.48
CA VAL A 161 3.93 -3.71 -15.41
C VAL A 161 4.80 -2.59 -15.94
N SER A 162 4.56 -1.37 -15.46
CA SER A 162 5.26 -0.18 -15.95
C SER A 162 5.48 0.84 -14.82
N THR A 163 6.08 1.99 -15.13
CA THR A 163 6.09 3.13 -14.22
C THR A 163 4.72 3.82 -14.25
N PRO A 164 4.30 4.50 -13.16
CA PRO A 164 3.06 5.26 -13.17
C PRO A 164 2.98 6.26 -14.33
N GLN A 165 4.09 6.92 -14.63
CA GLN A 165 4.17 7.91 -15.71
C GLN A 165 3.96 7.26 -17.08
N ALA A 166 4.61 6.13 -17.36
CA ALA A 166 4.44 5.43 -18.64
C ALA A 166 3.02 4.90 -18.83
N LEU A 167 2.35 4.45 -17.74
CA LEU A 167 0.94 4.04 -17.80
C LEU A 167 0.01 5.22 -18.14
N ILE A 168 0.26 6.41 -17.56
CA ILE A 168 -0.51 7.61 -17.88
C ILE A 168 -0.29 8.00 -19.36
N GLU A 169 0.95 7.97 -19.82
CA GLU A 169 1.30 8.29 -21.21
C GLU A 169 0.69 7.30 -22.20
N SER A 170 0.59 6.01 -21.84
CA SER A 170 -0.01 4.99 -22.72
C SER A 170 -1.53 5.18 -22.91
N LEU A 171 -2.22 5.73 -21.90
CA LEU A 171 -3.66 6.02 -21.99
C LEU A 171 -3.97 7.26 -22.86
N GLY A 172 -3.02 8.19 -22.99
CA GLY A 172 -3.20 9.45 -23.69
C GLY A 172 -3.47 10.63 -22.76
N ALA A 173 -3.14 11.83 -23.25
CA ALA A 173 -3.20 13.08 -22.48
C ALA A 173 -4.59 13.73 -22.46
N TYR A 174 -5.52 13.25 -23.26
CA TYR A 174 -6.84 13.83 -23.44
C TYR A 174 -7.92 12.77 -23.27
N ALA A 175 -8.95 13.06 -22.50
CA ALA A 175 -10.11 12.21 -22.31
C ALA A 175 -11.38 12.91 -22.80
N VAL A 176 -12.29 12.13 -23.39
CA VAL A 176 -13.65 12.55 -23.73
C VAL A 176 -14.61 11.61 -23.03
N ASP A 177 -15.49 12.15 -22.21
CA ASP A 177 -16.52 11.40 -21.50
C ASP A 177 -17.81 11.45 -22.34
N GLU A 178 -18.21 10.33 -22.90
CA GLU A 178 -19.47 10.19 -23.63
C GLU A 178 -20.55 9.65 -22.71
N MET A 179 -21.63 10.42 -22.54
CA MET A 179 -22.81 9.99 -21.79
C MET A 179 -23.77 9.24 -22.70
N THR A 180 -23.88 7.93 -22.50
CA THR A 180 -24.82 7.07 -23.22
C THR A 180 -25.99 6.66 -22.31
N ALA A 181 -27.05 6.05 -22.89
CA ALA A 181 -28.17 5.53 -22.12
C ALA A 181 -27.76 4.43 -21.12
N ASP A 182 -26.66 3.73 -21.38
CA ASP A 182 -26.12 2.63 -20.56
C ASP A 182 -25.07 3.08 -19.55
N GLY A 183 -24.71 4.40 -19.54
CA GLY A 183 -23.72 4.97 -18.63
C GLY A 183 -22.70 5.86 -19.34
N THR A 184 -21.65 6.27 -18.60
CA THR A 184 -20.56 7.08 -19.13
C THR A 184 -19.49 6.16 -19.72
N GLN A 185 -19.08 6.42 -20.97
CA GLN A 185 -17.94 5.80 -21.61
C GLN A 185 -16.79 6.79 -21.72
N ASN A 186 -15.57 6.37 -21.35
CA ASN A 186 -14.39 7.22 -21.39
C ASN A 186 -13.52 6.84 -22.57
N HIS A 187 -13.21 7.80 -23.43
CA HIS A 187 -12.35 7.64 -24.60
C HIS A 187 -11.08 8.46 -24.40
N TYR A 188 -9.92 7.83 -24.63
CA TYR A 188 -8.62 8.45 -24.40
C TYR A 188 -7.87 8.67 -25.71
N PHE A 189 -7.17 9.80 -25.82
CA PHE A 189 -6.47 10.24 -27.03
C PHE A 189 -5.10 10.79 -26.68
N HIS A 190 -4.13 10.57 -27.57
CA HIS A 190 -2.76 11.07 -27.38
C HIS A 190 -2.63 12.55 -27.75
N THR A 191 -3.44 13.03 -28.67
CA THR A 191 -3.41 14.44 -29.12
C THR A 191 -4.75 15.14 -28.95
N ARG A 192 -4.67 16.45 -28.73
CA ARG A 192 -5.86 17.29 -28.66
C ARG A 192 -6.69 17.25 -29.97
N GLN A 193 -6.02 17.11 -31.11
CA GLN A 193 -6.68 17.07 -32.41
C GLN A 193 -7.53 15.81 -32.60
N GLU A 194 -7.03 14.66 -32.12
CA GLU A 194 -7.82 13.41 -32.11
C GLU A 194 -9.05 13.52 -31.25
N ALA A 195 -8.92 14.05 -30.02
CA ALA A 195 -10.04 14.25 -29.11
C ALA A 195 -11.11 15.21 -29.69
N ILE A 196 -10.68 16.32 -30.33
CA ILE A 196 -11.61 17.26 -30.99
C ILE A 196 -12.30 16.57 -32.16
N ARG A 197 -11.59 15.82 -33.01
CA ARG A 197 -12.21 15.10 -34.13
C ARG A 197 -13.28 14.13 -33.66
N TYR A 198 -12.98 13.37 -32.59
CA TYR A 198 -13.96 12.47 -31.99
C TYR A 198 -15.20 13.18 -31.47
N LEU A 199 -15.05 14.35 -30.82
CA LEU A 199 -16.17 15.20 -30.38
C LEU A 199 -16.99 15.73 -31.54
N GLU A 200 -16.37 16.14 -32.66
CA GLU A 200 -17.04 16.58 -33.86
C GLU A 200 -17.85 15.45 -34.53
N GLU A 201 -17.29 14.23 -34.55
CA GLU A 201 -18.01 13.04 -35.06
C GLU A 201 -19.22 12.70 -34.20
N LEU A 202 -19.12 12.74 -32.87
CA LEU A 202 -20.22 12.50 -31.94
C LEU A 202 -21.32 13.56 -32.09
N THR A 203 -20.95 14.85 -32.16
CA THR A 203 -21.90 15.94 -32.29
C THR A 203 -22.51 16.03 -33.67
N GLY A 204 -21.78 15.64 -34.72
CA GLY A 204 -22.28 15.55 -36.09
C GLY A 204 -23.29 14.41 -36.33
N GLN A 205 -23.20 13.33 -35.59
CA GLN A 205 -24.20 12.24 -35.59
C GLN A 205 -25.49 12.59 -34.82
N ALA A 206 -25.42 13.52 -33.86
CA ALA A 206 -26.59 13.99 -33.13
C ALA A 206 -27.45 15.04 -33.89
N SER A 207 -27.00 15.45 -35.07
CA SER A 207 -27.64 16.52 -35.88
C SER A 207 -28.37 15.96 -37.13
N LEU A 208 -28.52 14.63 -37.26
CA LEU A 208 -29.30 13.92 -38.30
C LEU A 208 -30.46 13.15 -37.66
#